data_d86f32f3d5c2073cca45ee6468591aac
#
_entry.id   d86f32f3d5c2073cca45ee6468591aac
#
_cell.length_a   1.000
_cell.length_b   1.000
_cell.length_c   1.000
_cell.angle_alpha   90.00
_cell.angle_beta   90.00
_cell.angle_gamma   90.00
#
_symmetry.space_group_name_H-M   'P 1'
#
loop_
_entity.id
_entity.type
_entity.pdbx_description
1 polymer ?
#
loop_
_entity_poly.entity_id
_entity_poly.type
_entity_poly.pdbx_seq_one_letter_code
_entity_poly.pdbx_strand_id
1 'polypeptide(L)'
;MPGSVGRQGTLVAMLRPPVRLTLVLVAVLFAVAVLGLGLLRAATYDPPPPAPAPASAPAAVVPAGGQTGRCGDVPVQATRQLRGMWLTTVMNIDFPSRPGLTQAQVKAEYLRWLDLAVAQRHNAIFVHVRPSGDAFWPSAYAPWSEWLTGRRDGRSPGWDPMAFMVAEAHARNLEFHAWFNPYRGTQPGPDGPGADFGKLAPNHPLLRHRDWAIAYPAGRTARLYFDPGNPAARAFVEDAMLEAVRKYDIDGVHFDDFFYPYPEAGQDFPDDASFARYGKGTPRAQWRRDNVDTLVREMHDRIRALKPWVKFGISPFGIWRNQATDPKGSPSNGLQAYDDIYADTRKWVLRGWLDYIVPQLYWQIGFAKADYAKLLPWWTNLVKGTGVQLWIGQGDYRVGEKGAWSDPAQIDKQLTLNERYGVQGQVHFSAKQLRDDRLGAVTRYRDHHYAKPALVPPMKQLPAAPPGAPKLTAAARDDGGRLRFTTAEGTGPKAVSWALYKVTGTVAVLVNTGRTGSEVTDPAPGSGPGTYCLSGLDRSGNEGPISDPLTR
;
A
#
# COMPACT_ATOMS: atom_id res chain seq x y z
N MET A 1 -78.18 -29.32 -2.46
CA MET A 1 -77.99 -30.34 -1.45
C MET A 1 -76.64 -31.00 -1.67
N PRO A 2 -75.93 -31.42 -0.65
CA PRO A 2 -75.28 -30.66 0.43
C PRO A 2 -73.74 -30.69 0.21
N GLY A 3 -72.92 -29.91 0.74
CA GLY A 3 -72.58 -29.62 2.11
C GLY A 3 -71.17 -30.10 2.40
N SER A 4 -70.28 -29.26 2.86
CA SER A 4 -69.46 -29.42 4.07
C SER A 4 -68.21 -28.52 3.95
N VAL A 5 -68.18 -27.57 4.81
CA VAL A 5 -67.33 -27.37 5.97
C VAL A 5 -65.83 -27.26 5.70
N GLY A 6 -65.37 -26.07 5.99
CA GLY A 6 -64.10 -25.47 5.94
C GLY A 6 -62.96 -26.09 6.80
N ARG A 7 -61.79 -25.58 6.51
CA ARG A 7 -60.71 -25.35 7.48
C ARG A 7 -59.82 -24.19 7.02
N GLN A 8 -59.78 -23.17 7.82
CA GLN A 8 -58.78 -22.10 7.77
C GLN A 8 -57.40 -22.66 8.05
N GLY A 9 -56.47 -22.46 7.15
CA GLY A 9 -55.06 -22.69 7.36
C GLY A 9 -54.30 -21.36 7.32
N THR A 10 -53.82 -20.94 8.45
CA THR A 10 -53.06 -19.71 8.69
C THR A 10 -51.73 -19.77 7.95
N LEU A 11 -51.55 -18.88 6.99
CA LEU A 11 -50.27 -18.66 6.28
C LEU A 11 -49.34 -17.88 7.21
N VAL A 12 -48.34 -18.54 7.78
CA VAL A 12 -47.23 -17.88 8.48
C VAL A 12 -46.28 -17.37 7.39
N ALA A 13 -46.25 -16.06 7.21
CA ALA A 13 -45.27 -15.38 6.35
C ALA A 13 -43.88 -15.46 7.00
N MET A 14 -43.01 -16.29 6.47
CA MET A 14 -41.58 -16.27 6.82
C MET A 14 -40.94 -15.03 6.21
N LEU A 15 -40.67 -14.05 7.05
CA LEU A 15 -39.81 -12.90 6.75
C LEU A 15 -38.38 -13.38 6.48
N ARG A 16 -37.89 -13.24 5.27
CA ARG A 16 -36.47 -13.42 4.92
C ARG A 16 -35.68 -12.22 5.46
N PRO A 17 -34.56 -12.41 6.19
CA PRO A 17 -33.73 -11.30 6.63
C PRO A 17 -32.98 -10.68 5.43
N PRO A 18 -32.70 -9.37 5.45
CA PRO A 18 -32.10 -8.67 4.34
C PRO A 18 -30.61 -9.09 4.14
N VAL A 19 -30.27 -9.38 2.90
CA VAL A 19 -28.97 -9.86 2.38
C VAL A 19 -27.75 -8.98 2.77
N ARG A 20 -27.98 -7.81 3.35
CA ARG A 20 -26.92 -6.89 3.77
C ARG A 20 -26.17 -7.29 5.05
N LEU A 21 -26.72 -8.19 5.86
CA LEU A 21 -26.08 -8.60 7.12
C LEU A 21 -25.06 -9.74 6.92
N THR A 22 -25.18 -10.52 5.86
CA THR A 22 -24.33 -11.70 5.61
C THR A 22 -22.95 -11.35 5.05
N LEU A 23 -22.81 -10.22 4.36
CA LEU A 23 -21.53 -9.79 3.78
C LEU A 23 -20.55 -9.18 4.80
N VAL A 24 -21.07 -8.60 5.88
CA VAL A 24 -20.25 -8.11 7.00
C VAL A 24 -19.74 -9.27 7.86
N LEU A 25 -20.51 -10.35 7.97
CA LEU A 25 -20.10 -11.53 8.74
C LEU A 25 -18.96 -12.33 8.10
N VAL A 26 -18.84 -12.37 6.77
CA VAL A 26 -17.78 -13.12 6.10
C VAL A 26 -16.42 -12.42 6.23
N ALA A 27 -16.36 -11.09 6.24
CA ALA A 27 -15.14 -10.35 6.52
C ALA A 27 -14.70 -10.44 7.99
N VAL A 28 -15.66 -10.56 8.91
CA VAL A 28 -15.43 -10.70 10.36
C VAL A 28 -15.07 -12.15 10.74
N LEU A 29 -15.60 -13.15 10.04
CA LEU A 29 -15.29 -14.57 10.30
C LEU A 29 -13.85 -14.94 9.91
N PHE A 30 -13.24 -14.27 8.94
CA PHE A 30 -11.82 -14.48 8.63
C PHE A 30 -10.86 -13.93 9.72
N ALA A 31 -11.30 -12.94 10.50
CA ALA A 31 -10.55 -12.44 11.66
C ALA A 31 -10.81 -13.27 12.94
N VAL A 32 -11.94 -13.96 13.05
CA VAL A 32 -12.38 -14.67 14.25
C VAL A 32 -11.98 -16.15 14.24
N ALA A 33 -11.81 -16.80 13.10
CA ALA A 33 -11.37 -18.19 13.01
C ALA A 33 -9.95 -18.45 13.55
N VAL A 34 -9.12 -17.41 13.69
CA VAL A 34 -7.80 -17.49 14.33
C VAL A 34 -7.86 -17.34 15.87
N LEU A 35 -9.02 -16.99 16.43
CA LEU A 35 -9.18 -16.69 17.86
C LEU A 35 -9.77 -17.85 18.72
N GLY A 36 -10.12 -18.98 18.11
CA GLY A 36 -10.96 -20.01 18.74
C GLY A 36 -10.30 -21.17 19.46
N LEU A 37 -8.98 -21.37 19.40
CA LEU A 37 -8.33 -22.55 20.01
C LEU A 37 -7.09 -22.16 20.84
N GLY A 38 -7.30 -21.86 22.11
CA GLY A 38 -6.16 -21.64 23.01
C GLY A 38 -6.48 -21.08 24.40
N LEU A 39 -7.53 -21.58 25.05
CA LEU A 39 -7.70 -21.37 26.50
C LEU A 39 -7.25 -22.62 27.24
N LEU A 40 -6.03 -22.60 27.83
CA LEU A 40 -5.69 -23.19 29.12
C LEU A 40 -4.18 -23.10 29.41
N ARG A 41 -3.85 -22.24 30.31
CA ARG A 41 -2.82 -22.20 31.36
C ARG A 41 -2.17 -20.82 31.47
N ALA A 42 -2.65 -20.06 32.42
CA ALA A 42 -1.98 -18.89 32.95
C ALA A 42 -0.83 -19.35 33.87
N ALA A 43 0.41 -19.00 33.51
CA ALA A 43 1.51 -18.91 34.45
C ALA A 43 1.87 -17.43 34.56
N THR A 44 1.86 -16.90 35.77
CA THR A 44 2.21 -15.54 36.13
C THR A 44 3.69 -15.29 35.82
N TYR A 45 3.97 -14.36 34.92
CA TYR A 45 5.30 -13.87 34.62
C TYR A 45 5.35 -12.38 34.99
N ASP A 46 6.23 -12.03 35.94
CA ASP A 46 6.58 -10.64 36.24
C ASP A 46 7.60 -10.18 35.17
N PRO A 47 7.31 -9.11 34.42
CA PRO A 47 8.27 -8.60 33.46
C PRO A 47 9.40 -7.82 34.15
N PRO A 48 10.65 -7.93 33.67
CA PRO A 48 11.73 -7.06 34.13
C PRO A 48 11.41 -5.58 33.82
N PRO A 49 11.93 -4.63 34.62
CA PRO A 49 11.66 -3.21 34.41
C PRO A 49 12.13 -2.76 33.01
N PRO A 50 11.39 -1.82 32.39
CA PRO A 50 11.74 -1.35 31.05
C PRO A 50 13.13 -0.71 31.07
N ALA A 51 13.94 -1.09 30.08
CA ALA A 51 15.23 -0.44 29.84
C ALA A 51 15.02 1.07 29.64
N PRO A 52 15.92 1.93 30.14
CA PRO A 52 15.80 3.37 29.98
C PRO A 52 15.65 3.73 28.50
N ALA A 53 14.65 4.55 28.19
CA ALA A 53 14.39 5.02 26.84
C ALA A 53 15.67 5.69 26.29
N PRO A 54 16.09 5.37 25.06
CA PRO A 54 17.15 6.13 24.43
C PRO A 54 16.68 7.59 24.32
N ALA A 55 17.57 8.50 24.69
CA ALA A 55 17.33 9.93 24.62
C ALA A 55 16.76 10.31 23.24
N SER A 56 15.72 11.12 23.24
CA SER A 56 15.04 11.63 22.06
C SER A 56 16.08 12.17 21.07
N ALA A 57 16.41 11.42 20.05
CA ALA A 57 17.01 12.01 18.87
C ALA A 57 15.92 12.87 18.21
N PRO A 58 16.16 14.16 17.95
CA PRO A 58 15.24 14.94 17.14
C PRO A 58 15.04 14.22 15.82
N ALA A 59 13.82 14.24 15.28
CA ALA A 59 13.51 13.72 13.95
C ALA A 59 14.64 14.10 13.01
N ALA A 60 15.25 13.10 12.35
CA ALA A 60 16.45 13.31 11.59
C ALA A 60 16.23 14.43 10.57
N VAL A 61 16.69 15.61 10.91
CA VAL A 61 17.00 16.67 9.97
C VAL A 61 18.18 16.09 9.20
N VAL A 62 17.90 15.45 8.06
CA VAL A 62 18.95 15.19 7.09
C VAL A 62 19.34 16.59 6.59
N PRO A 63 20.52 17.10 6.91
CA PRO A 63 20.96 18.34 6.30
C PRO A 63 20.97 18.08 4.81
N ALA A 64 20.25 18.89 4.05
CA ALA A 64 20.48 19.02 2.62
C ALA A 64 21.99 19.24 2.49
N GLY A 65 22.68 18.36 1.77
CA GLY A 65 24.13 18.34 1.66
C GLY A 65 24.63 19.76 1.42
N GLY A 66 25.55 20.24 2.27
CA GLY A 66 25.98 21.60 2.43
C GLY A 66 26.12 22.37 1.14
N GLN A 67 25.12 23.19 0.82
CA GLN A 67 25.19 24.26 -0.14
C GLN A 67 24.90 25.57 0.57
N THR A 68 25.98 26.21 0.97
CA THR A 68 25.99 27.58 1.42
C THR A 68 25.50 28.49 0.29
N GLY A 69 24.47 29.30 0.54
CA GLY A 69 24.45 30.62 -0.04
C GLY A 69 23.40 30.98 -1.07
N ARG A 70 22.16 30.41 -1.15
CA ARG A 70 21.17 30.95 -2.12
C ARG A 70 19.73 31.13 -1.61
N CYS A 71 19.33 30.58 -0.51
CA CYS A 71 18.15 31.05 0.21
C CYS A 71 18.55 31.65 1.55
N GLY A 72 19.44 32.62 1.52
CA GLY A 72 20.08 33.12 2.73
C GLY A 72 20.83 31.99 3.46
N ASP A 73 21.71 32.26 4.33
CA ASP A 73 22.49 31.28 5.11
C ASP A 73 21.66 30.51 6.16
N VAL A 74 20.38 30.20 5.86
CA VAL A 74 19.47 29.57 6.82
C VAL A 74 19.27 28.07 6.51
N PRO A 75 19.28 27.20 7.50
CA PRO A 75 19.02 25.77 7.33
C PRO A 75 17.62 25.51 6.74
N VAL A 76 17.52 24.55 5.83
CA VAL A 76 16.25 24.08 5.27
C VAL A 76 15.63 23.03 6.18
N GLN A 77 14.36 23.20 6.53
CA GLN A 77 13.59 22.25 7.33
C GLN A 77 12.40 21.72 6.53
N ALA A 78 12.44 20.45 6.17
CA ALA A 78 11.35 19.74 5.51
C ALA A 78 11.08 18.41 6.20
N THR A 79 9.82 18.09 6.43
CA THR A 79 9.41 16.73 6.80
C THR A 79 9.58 15.83 5.58
N ARG A 80 10.32 14.73 5.72
CA ARG A 80 10.46 13.70 4.71
C ARG A 80 9.79 12.42 5.19
N GLN A 81 8.62 12.12 4.63
CA GLN A 81 7.77 11.03 5.07
C GLN A 81 6.86 10.60 3.93
N LEU A 82 6.85 9.31 3.58
CA LEU A 82 5.81 8.77 2.72
C LEU A 82 4.49 8.69 3.50
N ARG A 83 3.42 9.19 2.91
CA ARG A 83 2.05 9.15 3.43
C ARG A 83 1.17 8.53 2.37
N GLY A 84 1.03 7.20 2.44
CA GLY A 84 0.34 6.40 1.45
C GLY A 84 -1.09 6.03 1.84
N MET A 85 -1.91 5.79 0.83
CA MET A 85 -3.26 5.27 0.97
C MET A 85 -3.44 4.08 0.03
N TRP A 86 -3.90 2.93 0.54
CA TRP A 86 -4.30 1.81 -0.30
C TRP A 86 -5.71 2.02 -0.86
N LEU A 87 -5.84 1.86 -2.18
CA LEU A 87 -7.11 1.88 -2.91
C LEU A 87 -7.36 0.48 -3.49
N THR A 88 -8.19 -0.29 -2.81
CA THR A 88 -8.42 -1.72 -3.05
C THR A 88 -9.53 -1.91 -4.06
N THR A 89 -9.25 -2.63 -5.16
CA THR A 89 -10.25 -2.90 -6.21
C THR A 89 -10.88 -4.28 -6.12
N VAL A 90 -10.16 -5.27 -5.56
CA VAL A 90 -10.72 -6.62 -5.40
C VAL A 90 -12.02 -6.57 -4.62
N MET A 91 -13.04 -7.26 -5.13
CA MET A 91 -14.39 -7.27 -4.54
C MET A 91 -15.00 -5.86 -4.37
N ASN A 92 -14.49 -4.87 -5.09
CA ASN A 92 -14.93 -3.47 -5.00
C ASN A 92 -14.92 -2.94 -3.55
N ILE A 93 -13.90 -3.29 -2.77
CA ILE A 93 -13.78 -2.87 -1.37
C ILE A 93 -13.78 -1.35 -1.26
N ASP A 94 -12.95 -0.68 -2.06
CA ASP A 94 -12.85 0.78 -2.12
C ASP A 94 -13.31 1.33 -3.48
N PHE A 95 -12.83 0.73 -4.59
CA PHE A 95 -12.94 1.29 -5.93
C PHE A 95 -12.95 0.21 -7.02
N PRO A 96 -13.72 0.37 -8.11
CA PRO A 96 -14.92 1.24 -8.15
C PRO A 96 -15.95 0.83 -7.09
N SER A 97 -16.91 1.70 -6.76
CA SER A 97 -17.91 1.41 -5.71
C SER A 97 -18.79 0.18 -6.01
N ARG A 98 -18.89 -0.19 -7.28
CA ARG A 98 -19.49 -1.42 -7.81
C ARG A 98 -18.95 -1.71 -9.21
N PRO A 99 -19.02 -2.95 -9.68
CA PRO A 99 -18.60 -3.27 -11.04
C PRO A 99 -19.60 -2.71 -12.08
N GLY A 100 -19.13 -2.52 -13.32
CA GLY A 100 -19.95 -2.12 -14.45
C GLY A 100 -20.40 -0.65 -14.44
N LEU A 101 -19.72 0.22 -13.73
CA LEU A 101 -19.91 1.66 -13.83
C LEU A 101 -19.50 2.19 -15.21
N THR A 102 -20.13 3.27 -15.67
CA THR A 102 -19.70 3.98 -16.88
C THR A 102 -18.31 4.60 -16.70
N GLN A 103 -17.60 4.86 -17.80
CA GLN A 103 -16.30 5.53 -17.76
C GLN A 103 -16.35 6.84 -16.97
N ALA A 104 -17.38 7.67 -17.18
CA ALA A 104 -17.54 8.94 -16.48
C ALA A 104 -17.70 8.74 -14.96
N GLN A 105 -18.47 7.73 -14.53
CA GLN A 105 -18.64 7.40 -13.11
C GLN A 105 -17.34 6.90 -12.48
N VAL A 106 -16.63 5.98 -13.15
CA VAL A 106 -15.33 5.47 -12.66
C VAL A 106 -14.33 6.62 -12.50
N LYS A 107 -14.23 7.49 -13.52
CA LYS A 107 -13.36 8.67 -13.46
C LYS A 107 -13.73 9.59 -12.30
N ALA A 108 -15.01 9.93 -12.17
CA ALA A 108 -15.48 10.80 -11.09
C ALA A 108 -15.23 10.21 -9.68
N GLU A 109 -15.40 8.89 -9.51
CA GLU A 109 -15.06 8.23 -8.24
C GLU A 109 -13.56 8.28 -7.94
N TYR A 110 -12.73 7.99 -8.94
CA TYR A 110 -11.28 8.02 -8.75
C TYR A 110 -10.78 9.42 -8.38
N LEU A 111 -11.27 10.47 -9.05
CA LEU A 111 -10.92 11.85 -8.73
C LEU A 111 -11.26 12.20 -7.27
N ARG A 112 -12.44 11.77 -6.76
CA ARG A 112 -12.80 11.98 -5.35
C ARG A 112 -11.83 11.30 -4.38
N TRP A 113 -11.31 10.12 -4.71
CA TRP A 113 -10.29 9.46 -3.88
C TRP A 113 -8.97 10.23 -3.87
N LEU A 114 -8.56 10.76 -5.02
CA LEU A 114 -7.34 11.59 -5.09
C LEU A 114 -7.52 12.92 -4.34
N ASP A 115 -8.67 13.57 -4.49
CA ASP A 115 -8.96 14.82 -3.79
C ASP A 115 -8.99 14.60 -2.26
N LEU A 116 -9.53 13.47 -1.80
CA LEU A 116 -9.45 13.05 -0.40
C LEU A 116 -8.00 12.86 0.06
N ALA A 117 -7.18 12.15 -0.74
CA ALA A 117 -5.77 11.94 -0.43
C ALA A 117 -5.03 13.26 -0.24
N VAL A 118 -5.24 14.22 -1.15
CA VAL A 118 -4.66 15.56 -1.05
C VAL A 118 -5.15 16.32 0.19
N ALA A 119 -6.47 16.30 0.45
CA ALA A 119 -7.07 16.95 1.60
C ALA A 119 -6.55 16.39 2.94
N GLN A 120 -6.20 15.11 2.96
CA GLN A 120 -5.60 14.44 4.12
C GLN A 120 -4.06 14.46 4.10
N ARG A 121 -3.45 15.19 3.13
CA ARG A 121 -1.98 15.38 3.00
C ARG A 121 -1.20 14.09 2.79
N HIS A 122 -1.79 13.13 2.07
CA HIS A 122 -1.05 12.02 1.48
C HIS A 122 -0.21 12.49 0.29
N ASN A 123 0.87 11.77 -0.01
CA ASN A 123 1.76 12.03 -1.14
C ASN A 123 1.97 10.77 -2.03
N ALA A 124 1.26 9.68 -1.74
CA ALA A 124 1.27 8.47 -2.54
C ALA A 124 -0.08 7.75 -2.49
N ILE A 125 -0.45 7.10 -3.61
CA ILE A 125 -1.59 6.20 -3.69
C ILE A 125 -1.15 4.84 -4.21
N PHE A 126 -1.60 3.76 -3.53
CA PHE A 126 -1.32 2.37 -3.86
C PHE A 126 -2.58 1.75 -4.46
N VAL A 127 -2.65 1.67 -5.78
CA VAL A 127 -3.86 1.23 -6.49
C VAL A 127 -3.75 -0.24 -6.89
N HIS A 128 -4.71 -1.05 -6.48
CA HIS A 128 -4.77 -2.47 -6.79
C HIS A 128 -5.17 -2.68 -8.25
N VAL A 129 -4.20 -2.78 -9.16
CA VAL A 129 -4.41 -2.79 -10.62
C VAL A 129 -4.48 -4.20 -11.22
N ARG A 130 -4.03 -5.23 -10.48
CA ARG A 130 -4.12 -6.65 -10.87
C ARG A 130 -4.50 -7.51 -9.66
N PRO A 131 -5.80 -7.56 -9.31
CA PRO A 131 -6.26 -8.24 -8.10
C PRO A 131 -6.39 -9.76 -8.21
N SER A 132 -6.63 -10.33 -9.41
CA SER A 132 -7.02 -11.74 -9.55
C SER A 132 -6.71 -12.31 -10.95
N GLY A 133 -5.48 -12.22 -11.41
CA GLY A 133 -5.10 -12.70 -12.75
C GLY A 133 -5.71 -11.90 -13.91
N ASP A 134 -6.19 -10.72 -13.61
CA ASP A 134 -6.89 -9.76 -14.45
C ASP A 134 -6.09 -8.45 -14.56
N ALA A 135 -6.60 -7.44 -15.26
CA ALA A 135 -5.92 -6.16 -15.42
C ALA A 135 -6.89 -4.98 -15.49
N PHE A 136 -6.44 -3.82 -14.96
CA PHE A 136 -7.09 -2.51 -15.14
C PHE A 136 -6.48 -1.71 -16.31
N TRP A 137 -5.84 -2.39 -17.26
CA TRP A 137 -5.25 -1.80 -18.47
C TRP A 137 -5.39 -2.75 -19.66
N PRO A 138 -5.21 -2.27 -20.91
CA PRO A 138 -5.15 -3.12 -22.09
C PRO A 138 -3.93 -4.06 -22.00
N SER A 139 -4.15 -5.29 -21.53
CA SER A 139 -3.10 -6.30 -21.31
C SER A 139 -3.12 -7.38 -22.39
N ALA A 140 -1.92 -7.78 -22.86
CA ALA A 140 -1.73 -8.96 -23.68
C ALA A 140 -1.75 -10.27 -22.86
N TYR A 141 -1.62 -10.17 -21.54
CA TYR A 141 -1.46 -11.29 -20.61
C TYR A 141 -2.70 -11.63 -19.81
N ALA A 142 -3.66 -10.71 -19.68
CA ALA A 142 -4.77 -10.87 -18.76
C ALA A 142 -6.08 -10.34 -19.35
N PRO A 143 -7.23 -10.90 -18.95
CA PRO A 143 -8.53 -10.29 -19.25
C PRO A 143 -8.71 -8.98 -18.49
N TRP A 144 -9.65 -8.17 -18.95
CA TRP A 144 -10.13 -7.03 -18.19
C TRP A 144 -10.73 -7.46 -16.87
N SER A 145 -10.43 -6.72 -15.82
CA SER A 145 -10.93 -7.01 -14.48
C SER A 145 -12.46 -6.94 -14.42
N GLU A 146 -13.06 -8.00 -13.87
CA GLU A 146 -14.50 -8.05 -13.60
C GLU A 146 -14.93 -6.99 -12.58
N TRP A 147 -14.06 -6.60 -11.68
CA TRP A 147 -14.31 -5.55 -10.68
C TRP A 147 -14.48 -4.17 -11.32
N LEU A 148 -13.93 -3.97 -12.50
CA LEU A 148 -14.14 -2.77 -13.33
C LEU A 148 -15.35 -2.92 -14.24
N THR A 149 -15.36 -4.00 -15.05
CA THR A 149 -16.27 -4.13 -16.18
C THR A 149 -17.63 -4.71 -15.81
N GLY A 150 -17.73 -5.42 -14.70
CA GLY A 150 -18.89 -6.22 -14.32
C GLY A 150 -19.10 -7.47 -15.18
N ARG A 151 -18.11 -7.81 -16.01
CA ARG A 151 -18.20 -8.91 -16.99
C ARG A 151 -16.95 -9.75 -17.01
N ARG A 152 -17.11 -11.02 -17.42
CA ARG A 152 -16.01 -11.97 -17.65
C ARG A 152 -15.96 -12.40 -19.12
N ASP A 153 -16.36 -11.51 -20.02
CA ASP A 153 -16.36 -11.76 -21.47
C ASP A 153 -15.05 -11.34 -22.16
N GLY A 154 -14.09 -10.80 -21.42
CA GLY A 154 -12.81 -10.31 -21.93
C GLY A 154 -12.89 -9.02 -22.75
N ARG A 155 -14.08 -8.41 -22.91
CA ARG A 155 -14.27 -7.22 -23.73
C ARG A 155 -13.73 -5.97 -23.03
N SER A 156 -13.11 -5.11 -23.83
CA SER A 156 -12.60 -3.82 -23.38
C SER A 156 -13.71 -2.91 -22.87
N PRO A 157 -13.46 -2.10 -21.83
CA PRO A 157 -14.36 -1.01 -21.44
C PRO A 157 -14.32 0.18 -22.42
N GLY A 158 -13.50 0.14 -23.46
CA GLY A 158 -13.38 1.18 -24.48
C GLY A 158 -12.44 2.33 -24.14
N TRP A 159 -11.70 2.24 -23.05
CA TRP A 159 -10.73 3.25 -22.60
C TRP A 159 -9.63 2.62 -21.77
N ASP A 160 -8.59 3.39 -21.44
CA ASP A 160 -7.46 2.95 -20.62
C ASP A 160 -7.56 3.55 -19.20
N PRO A 161 -8.09 2.81 -18.21
CA PRO A 161 -8.20 3.26 -16.82
C PRO A 161 -6.85 3.57 -16.19
N MET A 162 -5.84 2.75 -16.45
CA MET A 162 -4.54 2.91 -15.79
C MET A 162 -3.81 4.17 -16.28
N ALA A 163 -3.84 4.46 -17.58
CA ALA A 163 -3.30 5.70 -18.12
C ALA A 163 -3.94 6.93 -17.45
N PHE A 164 -5.27 6.92 -17.32
CA PHE A 164 -6.01 7.99 -16.63
C PHE A 164 -5.61 8.08 -15.15
N MET A 165 -5.58 6.96 -14.44
CA MET A 165 -5.30 6.93 -13.01
C MET A 165 -3.89 7.46 -12.68
N VAL A 166 -2.89 7.08 -13.46
CA VAL A 166 -1.51 7.57 -13.30
C VAL A 166 -1.43 9.07 -13.55
N ALA A 167 -2.01 9.55 -14.66
CA ALA A 167 -1.98 10.96 -15.01
C ALA A 167 -2.63 11.86 -13.93
N GLU A 168 -3.79 11.46 -13.43
CA GLU A 168 -4.53 12.24 -12.42
C GLU A 168 -3.86 12.22 -11.03
N ALA A 169 -3.21 11.10 -10.65
CA ALA A 169 -2.40 11.05 -9.44
C ALA A 169 -1.20 12.01 -9.55
N HIS A 170 -0.49 11.98 -10.67
CA HIS A 170 0.64 12.87 -10.92
C HIS A 170 0.22 14.35 -10.97
N ALA A 171 -0.92 14.67 -11.58
CA ALA A 171 -1.43 16.05 -11.61
C ALA A 171 -1.64 16.62 -10.19
N ARG A 172 -1.85 15.74 -9.20
CA ARG A 172 -2.00 16.10 -7.77
C ARG A 172 -0.73 15.89 -6.94
N ASN A 173 0.41 15.66 -7.59
CA ASN A 173 1.68 15.36 -6.95
C ASN A 173 1.63 14.15 -6.01
N LEU A 174 0.82 13.13 -6.34
CA LEU A 174 0.79 11.85 -5.67
C LEU A 174 1.64 10.84 -6.46
N GLU A 175 2.53 10.12 -5.78
CA GLU A 175 3.16 8.95 -6.39
C GLU A 175 2.10 7.88 -6.65
N PHE A 176 2.17 7.22 -7.80
CA PHE A 176 1.31 6.10 -8.17
C PHE A 176 2.06 4.78 -8.02
N HIS A 177 1.73 4.02 -6.99
CA HIS A 177 2.22 2.67 -6.76
C HIS A 177 1.23 1.66 -7.31
N ALA A 178 1.60 0.94 -8.37
CA ALA A 178 0.79 -0.11 -8.95
C ALA A 178 0.87 -1.36 -8.06
N TRP A 179 -0.26 -1.73 -7.45
CA TRP A 179 -0.35 -2.89 -6.57
C TRP A 179 -0.85 -4.11 -7.34
N PHE A 180 -0.09 -5.18 -7.25
CA PHE A 180 -0.35 -6.47 -7.88
C PHE A 180 -0.46 -7.57 -6.83
N ASN A 181 -1.41 -8.50 -7.04
CA ASN A 181 -1.34 -9.81 -6.42
C ASN A 181 -0.72 -10.79 -7.44
N PRO A 182 0.46 -11.36 -7.18
CA PRO A 182 1.18 -12.15 -8.19
C PRO A 182 0.44 -13.42 -8.62
N TYR A 183 -0.03 -14.22 -7.66
CA TYR A 183 -0.45 -15.59 -7.92
C TYR A 183 -1.96 -15.84 -7.83
N ARG A 184 -2.75 -14.92 -7.32
CA ARG A 184 -4.20 -15.11 -7.29
C ARG A 184 -4.77 -15.07 -8.71
N GLY A 185 -5.39 -16.19 -9.14
CA GLY A 185 -6.03 -16.30 -10.45
C GLY A 185 -7.49 -15.92 -10.44
N THR A 186 -8.20 -16.19 -9.34
CA THR A 186 -9.64 -15.91 -9.21
C THR A 186 -10.03 -15.53 -7.79
N GLN A 187 -11.27 -15.04 -7.62
CA GLN A 187 -11.90 -14.86 -6.31
C GLN A 187 -13.23 -15.61 -6.25
N PRO A 188 -13.58 -16.23 -5.11
CA PRO A 188 -14.92 -16.75 -4.86
C PRO A 188 -15.87 -15.58 -4.59
N GLY A 189 -17.15 -15.80 -4.83
CA GLY A 189 -18.23 -14.86 -4.55
C GLY A 189 -19.55 -15.47 -4.94
N PRO A 190 -20.71 -14.81 -4.64
CA PRO A 190 -22.01 -15.31 -5.05
C PRO A 190 -22.07 -15.64 -6.55
N ASP A 191 -21.44 -14.80 -7.35
CA ASP A 191 -21.32 -14.94 -8.81
C ASP A 191 -19.87 -15.08 -9.27
N GLY A 192 -18.89 -15.14 -8.34
CA GLY A 192 -17.46 -15.25 -8.63
C GLY A 192 -17.09 -16.59 -9.29
N PRO A 193 -16.00 -16.63 -10.07
CA PRO A 193 -15.56 -17.85 -10.74
C PRO A 193 -15.10 -18.91 -9.71
N GLY A 194 -14.57 -18.51 -8.56
CA GLY A 194 -13.99 -19.46 -7.62
C GLY A 194 -12.96 -20.35 -8.32
N ALA A 195 -13.09 -21.67 -8.19
CA ALA A 195 -12.25 -22.66 -8.89
C ALA A 195 -12.89 -23.21 -10.18
N ASP A 196 -13.96 -22.61 -10.68
CA ASP A 196 -14.68 -23.05 -11.88
C ASP A 196 -14.09 -22.43 -13.16
N PHE A 197 -13.39 -23.24 -13.94
CA PHE A 197 -12.83 -22.82 -15.22
C PHE A 197 -13.88 -22.36 -16.23
N GLY A 198 -15.10 -22.87 -16.17
CA GLY A 198 -16.20 -22.48 -17.07
C GLY A 198 -16.68 -21.04 -16.86
N LYS A 199 -16.34 -20.45 -15.74
CA LYS A 199 -16.68 -19.05 -15.40
C LYS A 199 -15.56 -18.04 -15.69
N LEU A 200 -14.42 -18.48 -16.20
CA LEU A 200 -13.32 -17.60 -16.56
C LEU A 200 -13.60 -16.86 -17.86
N ALA A 201 -13.01 -15.68 -18.01
CA ALA A 201 -13.03 -14.97 -19.28
C ALA A 201 -12.36 -15.80 -20.38
N PRO A 202 -12.84 -15.76 -21.65
CA PRO A 202 -12.30 -16.60 -22.73
C PRO A 202 -10.81 -16.46 -22.99
N ASN A 203 -10.24 -15.31 -22.68
CA ASN A 203 -8.80 -15.02 -22.80
C ASN A 203 -8.03 -15.18 -21.48
N HIS A 204 -8.63 -15.77 -20.44
CA HIS A 204 -7.93 -15.98 -19.18
C HIS A 204 -6.80 -17.02 -19.35
N PRO A 205 -5.56 -16.73 -18.92
CA PRO A 205 -4.40 -17.58 -19.18
C PRO A 205 -4.54 -18.99 -18.62
N LEU A 206 -5.21 -19.19 -17.49
CA LEU A 206 -5.44 -20.51 -16.89
C LEU A 206 -6.37 -21.42 -17.71
N LEU A 207 -7.08 -20.90 -18.73
CA LEU A 207 -7.82 -21.74 -19.67
C LEU A 207 -6.88 -22.47 -20.64
N ARG A 208 -5.80 -21.80 -21.06
CA ARG A 208 -4.79 -22.35 -21.96
C ARG A 208 -3.72 -23.16 -21.24
N HIS A 209 -3.47 -22.81 -19.96
CA HIS A 209 -2.43 -23.41 -19.13
C HIS A 209 -3.06 -23.92 -17.83
N ARG A 210 -3.89 -24.98 -17.95
CA ARG A 210 -4.55 -25.59 -16.79
C ARG A 210 -3.57 -26.25 -15.84
N ASP A 211 -2.41 -26.66 -16.33
CA ASP A 211 -1.28 -27.19 -15.58
C ASP A 211 -0.57 -26.14 -14.68
N TRP A 212 -0.91 -24.86 -14.86
CA TRP A 212 -0.45 -23.78 -13.99
C TRP A 212 -1.44 -23.46 -12.87
N ALA A 213 -2.61 -24.06 -12.87
CA ALA A 213 -3.68 -23.72 -11.95
C ALA A 213 -3.71 -24.67 -10.75
N ILE A 214 -3.74 -24.10 -9.55
CA ILE A 214 -4.00 -24.83 -8.30
C ILE A 214 -5.27 -24.30 -7.67
N ALA A 215 -6.23 -25.19 -7.38
CA ALA A 215 -7.44 -24.83 -6.65
C ALA A 215 -7.21 -24.98 -5.14
N TYR A 216 -7.44 -23.90 -4.37
CA TYR A 216 -7.28 -23.89 -2.92
C TYR A 216 -8.11 -22.76 -2.27
N PRO A 217 -8.62 -22.93 -1.03
CA PRO A 217 -8.76 -24.20 -0.33
C PRO A 217 -9.77 -25.11 -1.03
N ALA A 218 -9.95 -26.35 -0.58
CA ALA A 218 -11.03 -27.18 -1.05
C ALA A 218 -12.39 -26.64 -0.61
N GLY A 219 -13.45 -26.93 -1.38
CA GLY A 219 -14.82 -26.60 -1.02
C GLY A 219 -15.32 -25.27 -1.61
N ARG A 220 -16.32 -24.65 -0.96
CA ARG A 220 -17.09 -23.52 -1.51
C ARG A 220 -16.30 -22.21 -1.63
N THR A 221 -15.22 -22.07 -0.88
CA THR A 221 -14.34 -20.90 -0.90
C THR A 221 -13.13 -21.08 -1.83
N ALA A 222 -13.10 -22.21 -2.55
CA ALA A 222 -12.04 -22.53 -3.52
C ALA A 222 -11.86 -21.40 -4.54
N ARG A 223 -10.61 -21.14 -4.86
CA ARG A 223 -10.19 -20.23 -5.92
C ARG A 223 -8.99 -20.81 -6.67
N LEU A 224 -8.76 -20.33 -7.87
CA LEU A 224 -7.58 -20.70 -8.64
C LEU A 224 -6.41 -19.80 -8.30
N TYR A 225 -5.24 -20.40 -8.17
CA TYR A 225 -3.96 -19.72 -8.09
C TYR A 225 -3.09 -20.13 -9.27
N PHE A 226 -2.26 -19.21 -9.76
CA PHE A 226 -1.09 -19.60 -10.53
C PHE A 226 -0.14 -20.34 -9.59
N ASP A 227 0.34 -21.50 -10.01
CA ASP A 227 1.23 -22.33 -9.20
C ASP A 227 2.59 -21.64 -8.98
N PRO A 228 2.92 -21.20 -7.75
CA PRO A 228 4.20 -20.55 -7.48
C PRO A 228 5.40 -21.49 -7.71
N GLY A 229 5.16 -22.80 -7.64
CA GLY A 229 6.15 -23.86 -7.86
C GLY A 229 6.44 -24.15 -9.32
N ASN A 230 5.64 -23.61 -10.25
CA ASN A 230 5.84 -23.80 -11.69
C ASN A 230 6.64 -22.63 -12.28
N PRO A 231 7.89 -22.84 -12.76
CA PRO A 231 8.71 -21.76 -13.31
C PRO A 231 8.10 -21.04 -14.51
N ALA A 232 7.32 -21.73 -15.35
CA ALA A 232 6.66 -21.10 -16.49
C ALA A 232 5.49 -20.21 -16.06
N ALA A 233 4.72 -20.62 -15.05
CA ALA A 233 3.68 -19.81 -14.45
C ALA A 233 4.29 -18.56 -13.78
N ARG A 234 5.41 -18.69 -13.05
CA ARG A 234 6.14 -17.56 -12.46
C ARG A 234 6.58 -16.57 -13.54
N ALA A 235 7.30 -17.02 -14.57
CA ALA A 235 7.75 -16.14 -15.66
C ALA A 235 6.58 -15.39 -16.33
N PHE A 236 5.46 -16.07 -16.53
CA PHE A 236 4.26 -15.47 -17.10
C PHE A 236 3.68 -14.36 -16.22
N VAL A 237 3.54 -14.60 -14.90
CA VAL A 237 2.99 -13.54 -14.02
C VAL A 237 3.92 -12.36 -13.88
N GLU A 238 5.26 -12.58 -13.92
CA GLU A 238 6.24 -11.51 -13.98
C GLU A 238 6.07 -10.67 -15.25
N ASP A 239 5.99 -11.30 -16.43
CA ASP A 239 5.78 -10.60 -17.70
C ASP A 239 4.49 -9.79 -17.72
N ALA A 240 3.41 -10.35 -17.15
CA ALA A 240 2.12 -9.66 -17.02
C ALA A 240 2.22 -8.39 -16.17
N MET A 241 2.95 -8.43 -15.05
CA MET A 241 3.16 -7.26 -14.18
C MET A 241 4.12 -6.25 -14.81
N LEU A 242 5.21 -6.73 -15.43
CA LEU A 242 6.19 -5.89 -16.10
C LEU A 242 5.63 -5.20 -17.37
N GLU A 243 4.55 -5.71 -17.96
CA GLU A 243 3.83 -5.01 -19.01
C GLU A 243 3.35 -3.63 -18.54
N ALA A 244 2.80 -3.55 -17.33
CA ALA A 244 2.39 -2.27 -16.75
C ALA A 244 3.58 -1.34 -16.50
N VAL A 245 4.70 -1.88 -16.03
CA VAL A 245 5.95 -1.09 -15.85
C VAL A 245 6.41 -0.50 -17.17
N ARG A 246 6.37 -1.27 -18.28
CA ARG A 246 6.77 -0.77 -19.61
C ARG A 246 5.84 0.32 -20.13
N LYS A 247 4.51 0.12 -19.98
CA LYS A 247 3.49 0.96 -20.60
C LYS A 247 3.23 2.27 -19.89
N TYR A 248 3.34 2.30 -18.55
CA TYR A 248 2.89 3.43 -17.74
C TYR A 248 4.02 4.07 -16.95
N ASP A 249 3.86 5.35 -16.65
CA ASP A 249 4.78 6.15 -15.85
C ASP A 249 4.50 5.98 -14.35
N ILE A 250 4.49 4.72 -13.87
CA ILE A 250 4.30 4.42 -12.46
C ILE A 250 5.54 4.76 -11.63
N ASP A 251 5.36 5.15 -10.38
CA ASP A 251 6.44 5.46 -9.45
C ASP A 251 6.89 4.24 -8.65
N GLY A 252 6.03 3.23 -8.49
CA GLY A 252 6.37 2.00 -7.79
C GLY A 252 5.56 0.79 -8.23
N VAL A 253 6.16 -0.39 -8.05
CA VAL A 253 5.51 -1.71 -8.06
C VAL A 253 5.36 -2.15 -6.63
N HIS A 254 4.17 -2.58 -6.26
CA HIS A 254 3.83 -3.00 -4.91
C HIS A 254 3.17 -4.38 -4.92
N PHE A 255 3.66 -5.30 -4.06
CA PHE A 255 2.99 -6.57 -3.79
C PHE A 255 2.40 -6.54 -2.38
N ASP A 256 1.30 -7.29 -2.19
CA ASP A 256 0.75 -7.60 -0.88
C ASP A 256 1.45 -8.83 -0.25
N ASP A 257 0.78 -9.51 0.65
CA ASP A 257 1.28 -10.68 1.37
C ASP A 257 0.82 -12.03 0.80
N PHE A 258 0.08 -12.03 -0.33
CA PHE A 258 -0.48 -13.23 -0.93
C PHE A 258 0.44 -13.84 -2.00
N PHE A 259 1.47 -14.54 -1.56
CA PHE A 259 2.31 -15.40 -2.41
C PHE A 259 1.75 -16.82 -2.45
N TYR A 260 2.12 -17.70 -1.51
CA TYR A 260 1.26 -18.84 -1.18
C TYR A 260 0.06 -18.35 -0.38
N PRO A 261 -1.12 -19.00 -0.51
CA PRO A 261 -2.28 -18.59 0.25
C PRO A 261 -2.09 -18.84 1.75
N TYR A 262 -2.84 -18.11 2.56
CA TYR A 262 -2.95 -18.40 3.99
C TYR A 262 -3.41 -19.84 4.22
N PRO A 263 -2.85 -20.54 5.23
CA PRO A 263 -3.20 -21.92 5.49
C PRO A 263 -4.66 -22.04 5.92
N GLU A 264 -5.33 -23.04 5.40
CA GLU A 264 -6.64 -23.47 5.85
C GLU A 264 -6.50 -24.70 6.74
N ALA A 265 -7.24 -24.76 7.84
CA ALA A 265 -7.12 -25.82 8.84
C ALA A 265 -7.32 -27.21 8.22
N GLY A 266 -6.34 -28.09 8.40
CA GLY A 266 -6.38 -29.47 7.89
C GLY A 266 -6.15 -29.60 6.37
N GLN A 267 -5.73 -28.54 5.68
CA GLN A 267 -5.48 -28.57 4.23
C GLN A 267 -4.08 -28.04 3.92
N ASP A 268 -3.26 -28.84 3.27
CA ASP A 268 -2.02 -28.34 2.65
C ASP A 268 -2.31 -27.77 1.26
N PHE A 269 -1.45 -26.90 0.79
CA PHE A 269 -1.52 -26.37 -0.59
C PHE A 269 -1.14 -27.51 -1.54
N PRO A 270 -2.00 -27.89 -2.53
CA PRO A 270 -1.83 -29.12 -3.29
C PRO A 270 -0.88 -28.94 -4.49
N ASP A 271 0.39 -28.63 -4.22
CA ASP A 271 1.46 -28.45 -5.21
C ASP A 271 2.33 -29.70 -5.44
N ASP A 272 1.78 -30.91 -5.18
CA ASP A 272 2.51 -32.18 -5.28
C ASP A 272 3.14 -32.41 -6.65
N ALA A 273 2.41 -32.11 -7.73
CA ALA A 273 2.86 -32.31 -9.09
C ALA A 273 4.07 -31.43 -9.44
N SER A 274 4.04 -30.14 -9.08
CA SER A 274 5.14 -29.21 -9.30
C SER A 274 6.31 -29.52 -8.36
N PHE A 275 6.04 -29.87 -7.12
CA PHE A 275 7.08 -30.29 -6.17
C PHE A 275 7.83 -31.55 -6.67
N ALA A 276 7.12 -32.59 -7.13
CA ALA A 276 7.74 -33.78 -7.70
C ALA A 276 8.63 -33.45 -8.92
N ARG A 277 8.19 -32.50 -9.74
CA ARG A 277 8.89 -32.12 -10.98
C ARG A 277 10.07 -31.17 -10.73
N TYR A 278 9.93 -30.23 -9.81
CA TYR A 278 10.85 -29.10 -9.64
C TYR A 278 11.52 -29.02 -8.26
N GLY A 279 11.06 -29.79 -7.26
CA GLY A 279 11.59 -29.77 -5.89
C GLY A 279 13.02 -30.29 -5.73
N LYS A 280 13.49 -31.17 -6.64
CA LYS A 280 14.90 -31.62 -6.74
C LYS A 280 15.53 -32.05 -5.40
N GLY A 281 14.78 -32.76 -4.54
CA GLY A 281 15.28 -33.23 -3.24
C GLY A 281 15.37 -32.17 -2.15
N THR A 282 14.97 -30.95 -2.40
CA THR A 282 14.83 -29.89 -1.39
C THR A 282 13.62 -30.15 -0.50
N PRO A 283 13.67 -29.95 0.83
CA PRO A 283 12.49 -30.03 1.68
C PRO A 283 11.36 -29.10 1.16
N ARG A 284 10.10 -29.58 1.11
CA ARG A 284 8.98 -28.86 0.48
C ARG A 284 8.84 -27.41 0.98
N ALA A 285 8.88 -27.18 2.27
CA ALA A 285 8.77 -25.83 2.83
C ALA A 285 9.89 -24.90 2.36
N GLN A 286 11.11 -25.43 2.20
CA GLN A 286 12.25 -24.65 1.68
C GLN A 286 12.06 -24.37 0.19
N TRP A 287 11.64 -25.34 -0.60
CA TRP A 287 11.34 -25.17 -2.02
C TRP A 287 10.24 -24.12 -2.26
N ARG A 288 9.17 -24.14 -1.44
CA ARG A 288 8.13 -23.09 -1.50
C ARG A 288 8.70 -21.71 -1.24
N ARG A 289 9.57 -21.54 -0.24
CA ARG A 289 10.26 -20.26 0.02
C ARG A 289 11.17 -19.86 -1.14
N ASP A 290 11.93 -20.80 -1.70
CA ASP A 290 12.83 -20.51 -2.82
C ASP A 290 12.06 -20.06 -4.07
N ASN A 291 10.84 -20.55 -4.30
CA ASN A 291 9.95 -20.09 -5.37
C ASN A 291 9.55 -18.64 -5.19
N VAL A 292 9.15 -18.24 -3.96
CA VAL A 292 8.78 -16.85 -3.65
C VAL A 292 10.01 -15.93 -3.69
N ASP A 293 11.13 -16.36 -3.11
CA ASP A 293 12.40 -15.64 -3.16
C ASP A 293 12.85 -15.37 -4.60
N THR A 294 12.65 -16.35 -5.48
CA THR A 294 12.99 -16.23 -6.90
C THR A 294 12.12 -15.17 -7.57
N LEU A 295 10.79 -15.20 -7.36
CA LEU A 295 9.90 -14.15 -7.87
C LEU A 295 10.34 -12.76 -7.42
N VAL A 296 10.60 -12.59 -6.11
CA VAL A 296 10.95 -11.28 -5.56
C VAL A 296 12.27 -10.77 -6.15
N ARG A 297 13.28 -11.62 -6.23
CA ARG A 297 14.58 -11.28 -6.83
C ARG A 297 14.44 -10.96 -8.32
N GLU A 298 13.78 -11.83 -9.09
CA GLU A 298 13.63 -11.64 -10.54
C GLU A 298 12.82 -10.37 -10.84
N MET A 299 11.76 -10.08 -10.09
CA MET A 299 11.01 -8.82 -10.24
C MET A 299 11.88 -7.61 -9.92
N HIS A 300 12.66 -7.63 -8.83
CA HIS A 300 13.61 -6.56 -8.52
C HIS A 300 14.57 -6.30 -9.68
N ASP A 301 15.25 -7.35 -10.16
CA ASP A 301 16.26 -7.24 -11.21
C ASP A 301 15.65 -6.75 -12.53
N ARG A 302 14.47 -7.27 -12.90
CA ARG A 302 13.77 -6.93 -14.14
C ARG A 302 13.16 -5.53 -14.11
N ILE A 303 12.61 -5.07 -12.98
CA ILE A 303 12.16 -3.68 -12.82
C ILE A 303 13.35 -2.73 -12.99
N ARG A 304 14.45 -3.05 -12.33
CA ARG A 304 15.68 -2.24 -12.37
C ARG A 304 16.25 -2.12 -13.79
N ALA A 305 16.19 -3.20 -14.56
CA ALA A 305 16.63 -3.22 -15.96
C ALA A 305 15.69 -2.43 -16.88
N LEU A 306 14.37 -2.41 -16.60
CA LEU A 306 13.39 -1.71 -17.44
C LEU A 306 13.30 -0.21 -17.14
N LYS A 307 13.13 0.15 -15.87
CA LYS A 307 12.98 1.52 -15.39
C LYS A 307 13.65 1.66 -14.02
N PRO A 308 14.95 1.98 -13.98
CA PRO A 308 15.75 1.93 -12.76
C PRO A 308 15.27 2.87 -11.65
N TRP A 309 14.42 3.85 -11.97
CA TRP A 309 13.81 4.78 -11.00
C TRP A 309 12.50 4.27 -10.37
N VAL A 310 11.89 3.19 -10.92
CA VAL A 310 10.65 2.63 -10.36
C VAL A 310 10.97 1.86 -9.09
N LYS A 311 10.32 2.27 -8.00
CA LYS A 311 10.45 1.64 -6.68
C LYS A 311 9.82 0.24 -6.69
N PHE A 312 10.42 -0.70 -5.98
CA PHE A 312 9.82 -2.01 -5.74
C PHE A 312 9.69 -2.28 -4.26
N GLY A 313 8.48 -2.62 -3.80
CA GLY A 313 8.23 -2.93 -2.41
C GLY A 313 7.09 -3.90 -2.18
N ILE A 314 7.03 -4.41 -0.95
CA ILE A 314 6.08 -5.44 -0.54
C ILE A 314 5.47 -5.07 0.82
N SER A 315 4.16 -5.30 0.99
CA SER A 315 3.49 -5.22 2.29
C SER A 315 3.22 -6.64 2.83
N PRO A 316 4.22 -7.23 3.51
CA PRO A 316 4.09 -8.58 4.04
C PRO A 316 3.26 -8.62 5.31
N PHE A 317 2.85 -9.83 5.72
CA PHE A 317 2.33 -10.07 7.05
C PHE A 317 3.30 -9.57 8.13
N GLY A 318 2.78 -8.94 9.18
CA GLY A 318 3.56 -8.18 10.17
C GLY A 318 4.53 -8.99 11.04
N ILE A 319 4.46 -10.32 11.04
CA ILE A 319 5.35 -11.21 11.79
C ILE A 319 6.14 -12.08 10.81
N TRP A 320 7.47 -11.91 10.77
CA TRP A 320 8.34 -12.82 10.01
C TRP A 320 8.38 -14.20 10.66
N ARG A 321 8.86 -14.30 11.89
CA ARG A 321 8.83 -15.48 12.77
C ARG A 321 8.67 -15.03 14.22
N ASN A 322 8.07 -15.88 15.05
CA ASN A 322 8.00 -15.67 16.49
C ASN A 322 9.39 -15.97 17.12
N GLN A 323 9.77 -15.21 18.14
CA GLN A 323 11.03 -15.42 18.85
C GLN A 323 11.13 -16.81 19.48
N ALA A 324 10.01 -17.41 19.88
CA ALA A 324 9.95 -18.78 20.39
C ALA A 324 10.28 -19.84 19.32
N THR A 325 10.07 -19.52 18.03
CA THR A 325 10.38 -20.41 16.90
C THR A 325 11.82 -20.18 16.39
N ASP A 326 12.26 -18.93 16.36
CA ASP A 326 13.60 -18.54 15.93
C ASP A 326 14.09 -17.37 16.78
N PRO A 327 15.30 -17.46 17.41
CA PRO A 327 15.84 -16.36 18.22
C PRO A 327 15.96 -15.01 17.50
N LYS A 328 16.00 -15.03 16.16
CA LYS A 328 15.98 -13.81 15.31
C LYS A 328 14.58 -13.27 15.06
N GLY A 329 13.55 -13.97 15.51
CA GLY A 329 12.15 -13.59 15.36
C GLY A 329 11.75 -12.42 16.26
N SER A 330 10.55 -11.93 16.06
CA SER A 330 9.96 -10.87 16.87
C SER A 330 9.32 -11.44 18.15
N PRO A 331 9.20 -10.64 19.22
CA PRO A 331 8.51 -11.02 20.44
C PRO A 331 6.99 -11.08 20.23
N SER A 332 6.55 -12.10 19.52
CA SER A 332 5.17 -12.33 19.07
C SER A 332 4.79 -13.80 19.22
N ASN A 333 3.49 -14.09 19.11
CA ASN A 333 2.93 -15.43 19.11
C ASN A 333 1.72 -15.47 18.15
N GLY A 334 2.00 -15.51 16.85
CA GLY A 334 0.99 -15.52 15.79
C GLY A 334 1.46 -16.30 14.58
N LEU A 335 0.66 -16.25 13.51
CA LEU A 335 1.04 -16.75 12.19
C LEU A 335 2.39 -16.15 11.76
N GLN A 336 3.20 -16.90 11.07
CA GLN A 336 4.57 -16.55 10.69
C GLN A 336 4.72 -16.52 9.16
N ALA A 337 5.09 -15.38 8.60
CA ALA A 337 5.26 -15.26 7.15
C ALA A 337 6.22 -16.31 6.57
N TYR A 338 7.30 -16.61 7.27
CA TYR A 338 8.32 -17.57 6.86
C TYR A 338 7.82 -19.02 6.84
N ASP A 339 7.10 -19.43 7.88
CA ASP A 339 6.72 -20.84 8.06
C ASP A 339 5.35 -21.15 7.43
N ASP A 340 4.38 -20.23 7.54
CA ASP A 340 2.98 -20.51 7.22
C ASP A 340 2.59 -20.09 5.79
N ILE A 341 3.24 -19.04 5.24
CA ILE A 341 3.00 -18.54 3.87
C ILE A 341 4.26 -18.47 3.01
N TYR A 342 5.36 -19.08 3.49
CA TYR A 342 6.63 -19.26 2.79
C TYR A 342 7.28 -17.97 2.28
N ALA A 343 7.09 -16.86 3.00
CA ALA A 343 7.60 -15.54 2.66
C ALA A 343 8.78 -15.16 3.57
N ASP A 344 10.03 -15.29 3.07
CA ASP A 344 11.24 -14.90 3.83
C ASP A 344 11.54 -13.41 3.71
N THR A 345 10.65 -12.60 4.28
CA THR A 345 10.73 -11.13 4.22
C THR A 345 12.02 -10.57 4.80
N ARG A 346 12.59 -11.27 5.81
CA ARG A 346 13.88 -10.91 6.39
C ARG A 346 15.02 -11.05 5.38
N LYS A 347 15.03 -12.13 4.60
CA LYS A 347 16.02 -12.37 3.53
C LYS A 347 15.94 -11.29 2.45
N TRP A 348 14.73 -10.92 2.03
CA TRP A 348 14.54 -9.91 0.97
C TRP A 348 15.11 -8.56 1.37
N VAL A 349 14.87 -8.13 2.62
CA VAL A 349 15.45 -6.89 3.18
C VAL A 349 16.96 -6.96 3.23
N LEU A 350 17.53 -8.04 3.81
CA LEU A 350 18.99 -8.19 3.98
C LEU A 350 19.74 -8.33 2.65
N ARG A 351 19.06 -8.81 1.59
CA ARG A 351 19.63 -8.93 0.24
C ARG A 351 19.44 -7.66 -0.60
N GLY A 352 18.69 -6.67 -0.12
CA GLY A 352 18.39 -5.47 -0.86
C GLY A 352 17.54 -5.72 -2.11
N TRP A 353 16.64 -6.74 -2.08
CA TRP A 353 15.74 -7.04 -3.19
C TRP A 353 14.49 -6.16 -3.20
N LEU A 354 14.41 -5.22 -2.28
CA LEU A 354 13.32 -4.27 -2.13
C LEU A 354 13.89 -2.86 -1.94
N ASP A 355 13.16 -1.85 -2.42
CA ASP A 355 13.44 -0.45 -2.11
C ASP A 355 12.76 -0.03 -0.80
N TYR A 356 11.58 -0.61 -0.54
CA TYR A 356 10.84 -0.39 0.70
C TYR A 356 10.08 -1.65 1.13
N ILE A 357 9.80 -1.74 2.42
CA ILE A 357 8.96 -2.78 2.99
C ILE A 357 7.88 -2.14 3.86
N VAL A 358 6.63 -2.68 3.76
CA VAL A 358 5.44 -2.14 4.45
C VAL A 358 4.78 -3.22 5.31
N PRO A 359 5.41 -3.70 6.41
CA PRO A 359 4.79 -4.73 7.23
C PRO A 359 3.42 -4.28 7.74
N GLN A 360 2.43 -5.16 7.64
CA GLN A 360 1.04 -4.93 8.04
C GLN A 360 0.92 -5.09 9.55
N LEU A 361 1.15 -4.01 10.33
CA LEU A 361 1.05 -4.03 11.78
C LEU A 361 -0.37 -3.67 12.24
N TYR A 362 -1.35 -4.50 11.88
CA TYR A 362 -2.78 -4.25 12.12
C TYR A 362 -3.24 -4.64 13.54
N TRP A 363 -2.36 -4.55 14.52
CA TRP A 363 -2.65 -4.81 15.93
C TRP A 363 -2.47 -3.56 16.78
N GLN A 364 -3.27 -3.48 17.85
CA GLN A 364 -3.14 -2.38 18.79
C GLN A 364 -1.86 -2.47 19.61
N ILE A 365 -1.43 -1.34 20.14
CA ILE A 365 -0.41 -1.27 21.19
C ILE A 365 -0.91 -2.08 22.41
N GLY A 366 -0.04 -2.95 22.95
CA GLY A 366 -0.36 -3.81 24.08
C GLY A 366 -1.10 -5.12 23.73
N PHE A 367 -1.25 -5.48 22.45
CA PHE A 367 -1.85 -6.77 22.08
C PHE A 367 -0.87 -7.92 22.36
N ALA A 368 -1.18 -8.76 23.33
CA ALA A 368 -0.24 -9.76 23.87
C ALA A 368 0.40 -10.68 22.81
N LYS A 369 -0.34 -11.05 21.75
CA LYS A 369 0.16 -11.96 20.70
C LYS A 369 1.01 -11.25 19.63
N ALA A 370 0.77 -9.96 19.40
CA ALA A 370 1.41 -9.20 18.34
C ALA A 370 1.34 -7.70 18.66
N ASP A 371 2.05 -7.29 19.71
CA ASP A 371 2.07 -5.90 20.17
C ASP A 371 2.75 -4.99 19.15
N TYR A 372 2.04 -3.99 18.65
CA TYR A 372 2.60 -2.97 17.75
C TYR A 372 3.90 -2.39 18.29
N ALA A 373 3.93 -2.04 19.58
CA ALA A 373 5.09 -1.43 20.23
C ALA A 373 6.30 -2.38 20.35
N LYS A 374 6.10 -3.69 20.17
CA LYS A 374 7.17 -4.71 20.15
C LYS A 374 7.59 -5.10 18.73
N LEU A 375 6.64 -5.13 17.80
CA LEU A 375 6.92 -5.45 16.39
C LEU A 375 7.65 -4.30 15.68
N LEU A 376 7.28 -3.06 15.93
CA LEU A 376 7.89 -1.89 15.32
C LEU A 376 9.42 -1.82 15.51
N PRO A 377 9.99 -1.91 16.71
CA PRO A 377 11.44 -1.92 16.89
C PRO A 377 12.12 -3.12 16.22
N TRP A 378 11.47 -4.28 16.12
CA TRP A 378 12.02 -5.42 15.39
C TRP A 378 12.19 -5.10 13.90
N TRP A 379 11.18 -4.53 13.26
CA TRP A 379 11.24 -4.11 11.86
C TRP A 379 12.25 -2.98 11.65
N THR A 380 12.28 -2.00 12.55
CA THR A 380 13.25 -0.89 12.49
C THR A 380 14.69 -1.40 12.56
N ASN A 381 14.96 -2.36 13.45
CA ASN A 381 16.29 -2.97 13.56
C ASN A 381 16.64 -3.80 12.34
N LEU A 382 15.68 -4.48 11.72
CA LEU A 382 15.91 -5.29 10.53
C LEU A 382 16.39 -4.45 9.33
N VAL A 383 15.78 -3.29 9.09
CA VAL A 383 16.13 -2.45 7.94
C VAL A 383 17.38 -1.60 8.17
N LYS A 384 17.87 -1.50 9.39
CA LYS A 384 19.02 -0.65 9.74
C LYS A 384 20.26 -1.03 8.93
N GLY A 385 20.79 -0.07 8.17
CA GLY A 385 22.00 -0.24 7.36
C GLY A 385 21.78 -0.97 6.02
N THR A 386 20.54 -1.36 5.66
CA THR A 386 20.28 -2.10 4.41
C THR A 386 19.99 -1.21 3.21
N GLY A 387 19.65 0.06 3.41
CA GLY A 387 19.15 0.95 2.37
C GLY A 387 17.65 0.80 2.08
N VAL A 388 17.01 -0.28 2.54
CA VAL A 388 15.55 -0.49 2.39
C VAL A 388 14.80 0.43 3.32
N GLN A 389 13.85 1.21 2.79
CA GLN A 389 13.00 2.06 3.63
C GLN A 389 11.92 1.23 4.34
N LEU A 390 11.67 1.56 5.60
CA LEU A 390 10.58 1.01 6.38
C LEU A 390 9.40 1.97 6.33
N TRP A 391 8.27 1.50 5.80
CA TRP A 391 6.97 2.13 5.95
C TRP A 391 6.07 1.17 6.70
N ILE A 392 5.14 1.65 7.51
CA ILE A 392 4.27 0.77 8.30
C ILE A 392 2.86 0.76 7.72
N GLY A 393 2.31 -0.43 7.50
CA GLY A 393 0.91 -0.63 7.16
C GLY A 393 0.02 -0.39 8.40
N GLN A 394 -0.88 0.60 8.31
CA GLN A 394 -1.81 0.96 9.37
C GLN A 394 -3.17 0.32 9.16
N GLY A 395 -3.75 -0.25 10.23
CA GLY A 395 -5.03 -0.94 10.18
C GLY A 395 -6.21 -0.03 10.52
N ASP A 396 -6.46 1.01 9.73
CA ASP A 396 -7.53 1.98 9.98
C ASP A 396 -8.92 1.35 10.03
N TYR A 397 -9.12 0.21 9.35
CA TYR A 397 -10.39 -0.54 9.37
C TYR A 397 -10.78 -1.04 10.76
N ARG A 398 -9.84 -1.13 11.67
CA ARG A 398 -10.05 -1.61 13.04
C ARG A 398 -10.63 -0.52 13.97
N VAL A 399 -10.49 0.74 13.61
CA VAL A 399 -11.01 1.86 14.40
C VAL A 399 -12.51 1.68 14.61
N GLY A 400 -12.95 1.76 15.86
CA GLY A 400 -14.34 1.52 16.29
C GLY A 400 -14.67 0.07 16.62
N GLU A 401 -13.73 -0.88 16.53
CA GLU A 401 -13.87 -2.20 17.12
C GLU A 401 -13.80 -2.11 18.66
N LYS A 402 -14.26 -3.15 19.34
CA LYS A 402 -14.21 -3.23 20.81
C LYS A 402 -12.77 -3.25 21.34
N GLY A 403 -12.59 -2.89 22.61
CA GLY A 403 -11.30 -2.88 23.28
C GLY A 403 -10.47 -1.65 22.92
N ALA A 404 -9.16 -1.80 22.72
CA ALA A 404 -8.26 -0.68 22.45
C ALA A 404 -8.58 0.09 21.16
N TRP A 405 -9.28 -0.52 20.22
CA TRP A 405 -9.68 0.10 18.95
C TRP A 405 -10.93 0.99 19.07
N SER A 406 -11.63 0.98 20.24
CA SER A 406 -12.66 1.96 20.55
C SER A 406 -12.09 3.33 20.93
N ASP A 407 -10.78 3.42 21.16
CA ASP A 407 -10.05 4.67 21.34
C ASP A 407 -9.66 5.27 19.97
N PRO A 408 -10.21 6.44 19.59
CA PRO A 408 -9.85 7.09 18.33
C PRO A 408 -8.37 7.51 18.24
N ALA A 409 -7.67 7.57 19.37
CA ALA A 409 -6.26 7.91 19.42
C ALA A 409 -5.33 6.70 19.14
N GLN A 410 -5.85 5.49 18.88
CA GLN A 410 -5.01 4.31 18.71
C GLN A 410 -4.04 4.45 17.52
N ILE A 411 -4.51 4.90 16.36
CA ILE A 411 -3.63 5.16 15.19
C ILE A 411 -2.68 6.33 15.49
N ASP A 412 -3.16 7.41 16.07
CA ASP A 412 -2.34 8.57 16.45
C ASP A 412 -1.15 8.18 17.36
N LYS A 413 -1.39 7.31 18.35
CA LYS A 413 -0.34 6.74 19.22
C LYS A 413 0.66 5.88 18.44
N GLN A 414 0.19 5.12 17.45
CA GLN A 414 1.05 4.31 16.58
C GLN A 414 1.95 5.21 15.70
N LEU A 415 1.41 6.30 15.15
CA LEU A 415 2.19 7.25 14.36
C LEU A 415 3.24 7.98 15.23
N THR A 416 2.90 8.31 16.48
CA THR A 416 3.88 8.84 17.45
C THR A 416 5.05 7.86 17.68
N LEU A 417 4.77 6.56 17.75
CA LEU A 417 5.84 5.55 17.84
C LEU A 417 6.65 5.47 16.54
N ASN A 418 6.00 5.53 15.37
CA ASN A 418 6.70 5.54 14.09
C ASN A 418 7.71 6.69 14.01
N GLU A 419 7.32 7.89 14.41
CA GLU A 419 8.21 9.06 14.45
C GLU A 419 9.37 8.85 15.43
N ARG A 420 9.11 8.32 16.63
CA ARG A 420 10.14 8.02 17.63
C ARG A 420 11.18 7.03 17.11
N TYR A 421 10.76 6.02 16.33
CA TYR A 421 11.65 5.02 15.77
C TYR A 421 12.23 5.40 14.40
N GLY A 422 11.99 6.61 13.90
CA GLY A 422 12.52 7.11 12.64
C GLY A 422 12.01 6.35 11.40
N VAL A 423 10.76 5.87 11.46
CA VAL A 423 10.10 5.23 10.32
C VAL A 423 9.91 6.26 9.20
N GLN A 424 10.27 5.88 7.95
CA GLN A 424 10.25 6.80 6.82
C GLN A 424 8.86 7.01 6.20
N GLY A 425 7.85 6.25 6.63
CA GLY A 425 6.50 6.43 6.11
C GLY A 425 5.48 5.45 6.68
N GLN A 426 4.24 5.64 6.28
CA GLN A 426 3.13 4.73 6.55
C GLN A 426 2.15 4.69 5.39
N VAL A 427 1.42 3.58 5.29
CA VAL A 427 0.36 3.38 4.31
C VAL A 427 -0.89 2.91 5.04
N HIS A 428 -2.01 3.57 4.81
CA HIS A 428 -3.27 3.37 5.53
C HIS A 428 -4.20 2.42 4.80
N PHE A 429 -4.69 1.40 5.48
CA PHE A 429 -5.63 0.42 4.93
C PHE A 429 -7.05 0.63 5.52
N SER A 430 -7.98 1.13 4.72
CA SER A 430 -7.90 1.48 3.31
C SER A 430 -8.59 2.83 3.04
N ALA A 431 -8.63 3.25 1.79
CA ALA A 431 -9.21 4.53 1.37
C ALA A 431 -10.62 4.77 1.93
N LYS A 432 -11.46 3.72 1.98
CA LYS A 432 -12.82 3.79 2.54
C LYS A 432 -12.81 4.25 4.00
N GLN A 433 -11.90 3.73 4.82
CA GLN A 433 -11.82 4.08 6.23
C GLN A 433 -11.32 5.52 6.41
N LEU A 434 -10.43 5.97 5.54
CA LEU A 434 -9.96 7.35 5.56
C LEU A 434 -11.09 8.34 5.22
N ARG A 435 -11.96 7.97 4.26
CA ARG A 435 -13.15 8.76 3.92
C ARG A 435 -14.16 8.78 5.07
N ASP A 436 -14.40 7.61 5.66
CA ASP A 436 -15.44 7.44 6.68
C ASP A 436 -15.06 8.06 8.03
N ASP A 437 -13.78 8.34 8.25
CA ASP A 437 -13.20 8.99 9.44
C ASP A 437 -13.85 8.56 10.76
N ARG A 438 -13.88 7.24 10.96
CA ARG A 438 -14.58 6.67 12.12
C ARG A 438 -14.02 7.22 13.42
N LEU A 439 -14.92 7.69 14.28
CA LEU A 439 -14.63 8.33 15.57
C LEU A 439 -13.71 9.57 15.46
N GLY A 440 -13.54 10.15 14.28
CA GLY A 440 -12.63 11.29 14.05
C GLY A 440 -11.14 10.92 14.12
N ALA A 441 -10.79 9.64 13.98
CA ALA A 441 -9.42 9.17 14.12
C ALA A 441 -8.51 9.71 13.01
N VAL A 442 -9.00 9.80 11.77
CA VAL A 442 -8.26 10.34 10.63
C VAL A 442 -8.02 11.83 10.79
N THR A 443 -9.07 12.58 11.13
CA THR A 443 -8.96 14.01 11.45
C THR A 443 -7.92 14.24 12.55
N ARG A 444 -7.94 13.42 13.62
CA ARG A 444 -7.00 13.53 14.74
C ARG A 444 -5.55 13.39 14.28
N TYR A 445 -5.16 12.29 13.62
CA TYR A 445 -3.76 12.11 13.23
C TYR A 445 -3.35 13.04 12.08
N ARG A 446 -4.28 13.44 11.19
CA ARG A 446 -4.01 14.44 10.15
C ARG A 446 -3.59 15.77 10.78
N ASP A 447 -4.33 16.24 11.77
CA ASP A 447 -4.07 17.53 12.40
C ASP A 447 -2.85 17.51 13.33
N HIS A 448 -2.47 16.34 13.83
CA HIS A 448 -1.29 16.13 14.67
C HIS A 448 -0.04 15.83 13.82
N HIS A 449 -0.02 14.68 13.12
CA HIS A 449 1.17 14.18 12.43
C HIS A 449 1.32 14.71 11.00
N TYR A 450 0.21 15.06 10.33
CA TYR A 450 0.22 15.55 8.96
C TYR A 450 -0.10 17.04 8.88
N ALA A 451 0.03 17.79 9.99
CA ALA A 451 -0.22 19.22 10.04
C ALA A 451 0.59 20.04 9.02
N LYS A 452 1.78 19.57 8.66
CA LYS A 452 2.66 20.18 7.66
C LYS A 452 2.77 19.30 6.42
N PRO A 453 3.05 19.88 5.22
CA PRO A 453 3.36 19.09 4.04
C PRO A 453 4.61 18.22 4.26
N ALA A 454 4.72 17.13 3.51
CA ALA A 454 5.88 16.27 3.55
C ALA A 454 6.36 15.93 2.14
N LEU A 455 7.67 15.87 1.97
CA LEU A 455 8.31 15.35 0.77
C LEU A 455 8.48 13.84 0.90
N VAL A 456 8.42 13.11 -0.21
CA VAL A 456 8.75 11.69 -0.23
C VAL A 456 10.24 11.53 0.12
N PRO A 457 10.62 10.60 1.00
CA PRO A 457 12.01 10.38 1.36
C PRO A 457 12.82 9.88 0.16
N PRO A 458 14.03 10.43 -0.13
CA PRO A 458 14.86 9.96 -1.22
C PRO A 458 15.38 8.55 -0.93
N MET A 459 15.47 7.72 -1.97
CA MET A 459 16.01 6.37 -1.91
C MET A 459 17.40 6.33 -2.53
N LYS A 460 18.43 6.13 -1.68
CA LYS A 460 19.84 6.20 -2.10
C LYS A 460 20.24 5.13 -3.12
N GLN A 461 19.54 4.01 -3.16
CA GLN A 461 19.76 2.91 -4.10
C GLN A 461 19.16 3.15 -5.49
N LEU A 462 18.30 4.16 -5.63
CA LEU A 462 17.74 4.56 -6.92
C LEU A 462 18.65 5.60 -7.60
N PRO A 463 18.62 5.68 -8.96
CA PRO A 463 19.36 6.70 -9.66
C PRO A 463 18.98 8.10 -9.17
N ALA A 464 20.00 8.91 -8.89
CA ALA A 464 19.83 10.30 -8.50
C ALA A 464 20.15 11.21 -9.68
N ALA A 465 19.24 12.11 -10.02
CA ALA A 465 19.42 13.16 -11.03
C ALA A 465 18.82 14.47 -10.50
N PRO A 466 19.38 15.05 -9.40
CA PRO A 466 18.82 16.26 -8.79
C PRO A 466 18.72 17.38 -9.84
N PRO A 467 17.55 18.05 -9.92
CA PRO A 467 17.36 19.18 -10.85
C PRO A 467 18.25 20.36 -10.50
N GLY A 468 18.50 21.25 -11.47
CA GLY A 468 19.13 22.52 -11.17
C GLY A 468 18.24 23.47 -10.36
N ALA A 469 18.83 24.51 -9.76
CA ALA A 469 18.07 25.49 -8.97
C ALA A 469 17.01 26.19 -9.83
N PRO A 470 15.71 26.11 -9.48
CA PRO A 470 14.68 26.87 -10.18
C PRO A 470 14.80 28.38 -9.83
N LYS A 471 14.03 29.23 -10.51
CA LYS A 471 13.97 30.66 -10.19
C LYS A 471 12.57 31.03 -9.77
N LEU A 472 12.45 31.83 -8.69
CA LEU A 472 11.26 32.59 -8.32
C LEU A 472 11.41 34.01 -8.89
N THR A 473 10.52 34.41 -9.82
CA THR A 473 10.68 35.69 -10.51
C THR A 473 9.68 36.75 -10.09
N ALA A 474 8.50 36.33 -9.65
CA ALA A 474 7.46 37.24 -9.16
C ALA A 474 6.51 36.51 -8.20
N ALA A 475 5.75 37.27 -7.42
CA ALA A 475 4.63 36.78 -6.63
C ALA A 475 3.45 37.76 -6.72
N ALA A 476 2.24 37.21 -6.83
CA ALA A 476 0.97 37.95 -6.80
C ALA A 476 -0.01 37.25 -5.87
N ARG A 477 -1.06 37.94 -5.40
CA ARG A 477 -2.15 37.30 -4.68
C ARG A 477 -3.23 36.84 -5.66
N ASP A 478 -3.73 35.63 -5.42
CA ASP A 478 -4.94 35.16 -6.12
C ASP A 478 -6.21 35.73 -5.44
N ASP A 479 -7.38 35.45 -6.02
CA ASP A 479 -8.68 35.92 -5.52
C ASP A 479 -9.01 35.39 -4.10
N GLY A 480 -8.35 34.31 -3.67
CA GLY A 480 -8.44 33.74 -2.31
C GLY A 480 -7.41 34.32 -1.33
N GLY A 481 -6.62 35.33 -1.75
CA GLY A 481 -5.58 35.96 -0.93
C GLY A 481 -4.31 35.14 -0.73
N ARG A 482 -4.16 34.01 -1.44
CA ARG A 482 -2.95 33.16 -1.40
C ARG A 482 -1.87 33.73 -2.30
N LEU A 483 -0.60 33.59 -1.91
CA LEU A 483 0.52 33.98 -2.77
C LEU A 483 0.75 32.94 -3.86
N ARG A 484 0.73 33.37 -5.12
CA ARG A 484 1.08 32.60 -6.31
C ARG A 484 2.40 33.11 -6.85
N PHE A 485 3.31 32.20 -7.20
CA PHE A 485 4.65 32.53 -7.66
C PHE A 485 4.81 32.22 -9.15
N THR A 486 5.46 33.12 -9.85
CA THR A 486 5.97 32.88 -11.20
C THR A 486 7.36 32.24 -11.09
N THR A 487 7.56 31.15 -11.82
CA THR A 487 8.77 30.35 -11.72
C THR A 487 9.38 30.13 -13.10
N ALA A 488 10.70 29.89 -13.12
CA ALA A 488 11.39 29.37 -14.30
C ALA A 488 12.21 28.13 -13.89
N GLU A 489 12.32 27.18 -14.81
CA GLU A 489 13.11 25.97 -14.58
C GLU A 489 14.59 26.30 -14.38
N GLY A 490 15.27 25.49 -13.57
CA GLY A 490 16.72 25.49 -13.45
C GLY A 490 17.41 24.85 -14.65
N THR A 491 18.71 25.00 -14.73
CA THR A 491 19.54 24.29 -15.72
C THR A 491 19.79 22.83 -15.26
N GLY A 492 19.94 21.87 -16.20
CA GLY A 492 20.24 20.47 -15.89
C GLY A 492 19.03 19.54 -15.99
N PRO A 493 18.99 18.43 -15.22
CA PRO A 493 17.87 17.49 -15.23
C PRO A 493 16.55 18.17 -14.87
N LYS A 494 15.47 17.74 -15.53
CA LYS A 494 14.13 18.30 -15.26
C LYS A 494 13.60 17.87 -13.89
N ALA A 495 13.05 18.81 -13.16
CA ALA A 495 12.30 18.52 -11.94
C ALA A 495 11.01 17.77 -12.28
N VAL A 496 10.64 16.84 -11.42
CA VAL A 496 9.35 16.13 -11.46
C VAL A 496 8.35 16.80 -10.52
N SER A 497 8.83 17.30 -9.41
CA SER A 497 8.06 18.08 -8.44
C SER A 497 8.88 19.24 -7.90
N TRP A 498 8.22 20.14 -7.20
CA TRP A 498 8.83 21.30 -6.56
C TRP A 498 8.50 21.34 -5.06
N ALA A 499 9.36 22.01 -4.29
CA ALA A 499 9.15 22.29 -2.87
C ALA A 499 9.33 23.78 -2.60
N LEU A 500 8.28 24.41 -2.05
CA LEU A 500 8.27 25.82 -1.68
C LEU A 500 8.56 25.99 -0.19
N TYR A 501 9.53 26.83 0.11
CA TYR A 501 9.94 27.15 1.47
C TYR A 501 9.66 28.62 1.80
N LYS A 502 9.33 28.87 3.06
CA LYS A 502 9.22 30.21 3.63
C LYS A 502 10.23 30.37 4.76
N VAL A 503 11.02 31.43 4.74
CA VAL A 503 11.94 31.73 5.82
C VAL A 503 11.14 32.19 7.05
N THR A 504 11.33 31.48 8.16
CA THR A 504 10.69 31.75 9.45
C THR A 504 11.79 31.80 10.52
N GLY A 505 12.08 32.97 11.02
CA GLY A 505 13.23 33.17 11.91
C GLY A 505 14.54 32.81 11.20
N THR A 506 15.26 31.81 11.72
CA THR A 506 16.56 31.36 11.22
C THR A 506 16.50 30.09 10.35
N VAL A 507 15.32 29.67 9.91
CA VAL A 507 15.13 28.44 9.12
C VAL A 507 14.20 28.67 7.92
N ALA A 508 14.43 27.97 6.82
CA ALA A 508 13.51 27.88 5.69
C ALA A 508 12.61 26.65 5.87
N VAL A 509 11.32 26.85 6.14
CA VAL A 509 10.35 25.79 6.44
C VAL A 509 9.56 25.45 5.19
N LEU A 510 9.40 24.16 4.88
CA LEU A 510 8.53 23.69 3.80
C LEU A 510 7.08 24.11 4.05
N VAL A 511 6.50 24.89 3.12
CA VAL A 511 5.11 25.37 3.20
C VAL A 511 4.20 24.72 2.17
N ASN A 512 4.75 24.28 1.03
CA ASN A 512 3.98 23.58 -0.01
C ASN A 512 4.88 22.76 -0.92
N THR A 513 4.27 21.81 -1.64
CA THR A 513 4.90 21.00 -2.69
C THR A 513 3.88 20.69 -3.78
N GLY A 514 4.33 20.50 -5.00
CA GLY A 514 3.46 20.19 -6.12
C GLY A 514 4.21 19.56 -7.29
N ARG A 515 3.47 19.10 -8.30
CA ARG A 515 4.03 18.56 -9.54
C ARG A 515 4.58 19.70 -10.40
N THR A 516 5.68 19.45 -11.11
CA THR A 516 6.19 20.39 -12.12
C THR A 516 5.10 20.69 -13.15
N GLY A 517 4.90 21.97 -13.45
CA GLY A 517 3.81 22.46 -14.31
C GLY A 517 2.54 22.84 -13.55
N SER A 518 2.40 22.47 -12.26
CA SER A 518 1.35 23.02 -11.41
C SER A 518 1.72 24.40 -10.84
N GLU A 519 0.73 25.13 -10.39
CA GLU A 519 0.95 26.43 -9.75
C GLU A 519 1.74 26.30 -8.45
N VAL A 520 2.75 27.16 -8.28
CA VAL A 520 3.52 27.27 -7.04
C VAL A 520 2.83 28.31 -6.14
N THR A 521 2.26 27.86 -5.03
CA THR A 521 1.49 28.72 -4.13
C THR A 521 1.85 28.52 -2.66
N ASP A 522 1.82 29.57 -1.86
CA ASP A 522 1.69 29.45 -0.41
C ASP A 522 0.19 29.28 -0.09
N PRO A 523 -0.23 28.12 0.44
CA PRO A 523 -1.64 27.82 0.65
C PRO A 523 -2.28 28.62 1.80
N ALA A 524 -1.49 29.28 2.65
CA ALA A 524 -2.00 30.01 3.80
C ALA A 524 -2.68 31.31 3.35
N PRO A 525 -4.01 31.47 3.56
CA PRO A 525 -4.70 32.73 3.26
C PRO A 525 -4.10 33.85 4.09
N GLY A 526 -3.88 35.01 3.46
CA GLY A 526 -3.39 36.18 4.16
C GLY A 526 -1.93 36.10 4.66
N SER A 527 -1.13 35.15 4.12
CA SER A 527 0.32 35.09 4.38
C SER A 527 0.92 36.48 4.28
N GLY A 528 1.46 37.01 5.36
CA GLY A 528 2.14 38.29 5.40
C GLY A 528 3.40 38.33 4.54
N PRO A 529 4.08 39.49 4.45
CA PRO A 529 5.39 39.58 3.80
C PRO A 529 6.33 38.48 4.29
N GLY A 530 7.17 37.98 3.43
CA GLY A 530 8.13 36.94 3.79
C GLY A 530 9.11 36.66 2.66
N THR A 531 10.16 35.96 2.99
CA THR A 531 11.16 35.50 2.04
C THR A 531 10.86 34.03 1.67
N TYR A 532 10.76 33.77 0.37
CA TYR A 532 10.42 32.46 -0.16
C TYR A 532 11.54 31.92 -1.05
N CYS A 533 11.66 30.61 -1.09
CA CYS A 533 12.63 29.86 -1.88
C CYS A 533 11.98 28.62 -2.49
N LEU A 534 12.52 28.17 -3.60
CA LEU A 534 12.00 27.00 -4.35
C LEU A 534 13.11 26.02 -4.65
N SER A 535 12.86 24.74 -4.54
CA SER A 535 13.72 23.68 -5.08
C SER A 535 12.95 22.77 -6.03
N GLY A 536 13.67 22.05 -6.88
CA GLY A 536 13.14 20.97 -7.69
C GLY A 536 13.52 19.61 -7.10
N LEU A 537 12.67 18.60 -7.29
CA LEU A 537 12.94 17.21 -6.92
C LEU A 537 12.89 16.32 -8.15
N ASP A 538 13.78 15.31 -8.19
CA ASP A 538 13.74 14.24 -9.18
C ASP A 538 12.72 13.14 -8.82
N ARG A 539 12.60 12.10 -9.66
CA ARG A 539 11.68 10.96 -9.46
C ARG A 539 11.98 10.12 -8.22
N SER A 540 13.22 10.15 -7.75
CA SER A 540 13.66 9.39 -6.57
C SER A 540 13.56 10.21 -5.28
N GLY A 541 13.00 11.42 -5.35
CA GLY A 541 12.85 12.34 -4.22
C GLY A 541 14.12 13.10 -3.85
N ASN A 542 15.18 13.02 -4.69
CA ASN A 542 16.39 13.81 -4.47
C ASN A 542 16.13 15.26 -4.84
N GLU A 543 16.45 16.14 -3.91
CA GLU A 543 16.24 17.56 -4.02
C GLU A 543 17.48 18.24 -4.58
N GLY A 544 17.28 19.08 -5.57
CA GLY A 544 18.32 19.93 -6.15
C GLY A 544 18.58 21.18 -5.32
N PRO A 545 19.50 22.04 -5.79
CA PRO A 545 19.80 23.31 -5.15
C PRO A 545 18.55 24.20 -5.04
N ILE A 546 18.48 24.94 -3.94
CA ILE A 546 17.42 25.91 -3.68
C ILE A 546 17.64 27.19 -4.51
N SER A 547 16.57 27.84 -4.92
CA SER A 547 16.58 29.12 -5.65
C SER A 547 17.18 30.25 -4.83
N ASP A 548 17.52 31.35 -5.51
CA ASP A 548 17.70 32.63 -4.85
C ASP A 548 16.41 33.06 -4.13
N PRO A 549 16.51 33.81 -3.03
CA PRO A 549 15.36 34.24 -2.26
C PRO A 549 14.51 35.27 -2.99
N LEU A 550 13.20 35.19 -2.86
CA LEU A 550 12.24 36.21 -3.26
C LEU A 550 11.53 36.75 -2.04
N THR A 551 11.75 38.04 -1.72
CA THR A 551 11.05 38.73 -0.60
C THR A 551 9.79 39.42 -1.11
N ARG A 552 8.67 39.24 -0.42
CA ARG A 552 7.37 39.86 -0.72
C ARG A 552 6.61 40.19 0.56
#